data_0d01e1638980be55ed030cb5d080e8dc
#
_entry.id   0d01e1638980be55ed030cb5d080e8dc
#
_cell.length_a   1.000
_cell.length_b   1.000
_cell.length_c   1.000
_cell.angle_alpha   90.00
_cell.angle_beta   90.00
_cell.angle_gamma   90.00
#
_symmetry.space_group_name_H-M   'P 1'
#
loop_
_entity.id
_entity.type
_entity.pdbx_description
1 polymer ?
#
loop_
_entity_poly.entity_id
_entity_poly.type
_entity_poly.pdbx_seq_one_letter_code
_entity_poly.pdbx_strand_id
1 'polypeptide(L)'
;MTDAPGALDQLKPLHTHCIVAALSHMAMNGSRLTVMLLAASLDASPALIGLLAALYGLISAFTAVRTGRWIDRIGPRRPMLVAAFMITLGCVIAGVFQNMIALFISAALVGTYHSTSQMTTHQSVGRYGKPGDRAANFSVHSLAISFATLLGPLASGLAIDHLGYSGAFYLCAAFGFAPMAVLLLGLLKLPARHAHEKAQATPVSGWALLRDRNLRMAYIAAATNNAIWSVWGFMLPLYGHSISLSATAIGTLSACLSGGSVCIRLTMGMLIRRYSQWALIIAAQVMVAVGLFGMPFTQIYAALIALAFLTGLGLGLAGPLATTVMYDASPPDKVGEVIGLRMTMANLAQTLVPLLSGAVGATFGVGPVFWAVSAAMMGGAWMNREKLDKRTHC
;
A
#
# COMPACT_ATOMS: atom_id res chain seq x y z
N MET A 1 14.22 -33.89 29.20
CA MET A 1 14.58 -33.54 27.80
C MET A 1 13.29 -33.14 27.11
N THR A 2 12.98 -31.87 27.09
CA THR A 2 11.81 -31.34 26.36
C THR A 2 12.30 -31.06 24.95
N ASP A 3 11.80 -31.83 23.99
CA ASP A 3 12.07 -31.62 22.57
C ASP A 3 11.81 -30.17 22.20
N ALA A 4 12.85 -29.47 21.76
CA ALA A 4 12.69 -28.15 21.18
C ALA A 4 11.80 -28.30 19.92
N PRO A 5 10.71 -27.51 19.78
CA PRO A 5 9.84 -27.63 18.62
C PRO A 5 10.67 -27.48 17.35
N GLY A 6 10.52 -28.43 16.42
CA GLY A 6 11.29 -28.45 15.18
C GLY A 6 11.10 -27.14 14.39
N ALA A 7 12.09 -26.76 13.60
CA ALA A 7 12.06 -25.53 12.80
C ALA A 7 10.77 -25.37 11.98
N LEU A 8 10.18 -26.48 11.50
CA LEU A 8 8.91 -26.52 10.77
C LEU A 8 7.70 -26.16 11.64
N ASP A 9 7.71 -26.51 12.94
CA ASP A 9 6.61 -26.17 13.85
C ASP A 9 6.64 -24.68 14.25
N GLN A 10 7.78 -24.03 14.20
CA GLN A 10 7.92 -22.58 14.41
C GLN A 10 7.49 -21.77 13.17
N LEU A 11 7.60 -22.33 11.98
CA LEU A 11 7.18 -21.67 10.73
C LEU A 11 5.67 -21.67 10.51
N LYS A 12 4.94 -22.68 11.00
CA LYS A 12 3.48 -22.77 10.86
C LYS A 12 2.73 -21.50 11.33
N PRO A 13 3.03 -20.92 12.51
CA PRO A 13 2.34 -19.70 12.96
C PRO A 13 2.62 -18.47 12.10
N LEU A 14 3.84 -18.30 11.56
CA LEU A 14 4.19 -17.23 10.64
C LEU A 14 3.43 -17.35 9.33
N HIS A 15 3.39 -18.54 8.72
CA HIS A 15 2.66 -18.75 7.45
C HIS A 15 1.16 -18.51 7.62
N THR A 16 0.56 -19.02 8.71
CA THR A 16 -0.85 -18.75 9.05
C THR A 16 -1.09 -17.25 9.19
N HIS A 17 -0.19 -16.53 9.87
CA HIS A 17 -0.28 -15.07 9.99
C HIS A 17 -0.19 -14.36 8.63
N CYS A 18 0.72 -14.79 7.76
CA CYS A 18 0.88 -14.23 6.41
C CYS A 18 -0.36 -14.48 5.54
N ILE A 19 -1.00 -15.66 5.64
CA ILE A 19 -2.26 -15.97 4.95
C ILE A 19 -3.38 -15.07 5.46
N VAL A 20 -3.54 -14.94 6.78
CA VAL A 20 -4.52 -14.05 7.42
C VAL A 20 -4.33 -12.61 6.95
N ALA A 21 -3.08 -12.13 6.95
CA ALA A 21 -2.75 -10.79 6.47
C ALA A 21 -3.02 -10.61 4.98
N ALA A 22 -2.74 -11.62 4.15
CA ALA A 22 -3.01 -11.61 2.72
C ALA A 22 -4.51 -11.54 2.42
N LEU A 23 -5.33 -12.38 3.06
CA LEU A 23 -6.80 -12.36 2.90
C LEU A 23 -7.39 -11.01 3.28
N SER A 24 -6.97 -10.47 4.42
CA SER A 24 -7.39 -9.13 4.85
C SER A 24 -6.96 -8.03 3.86
N HIS A 25 -5.78 -8.16 3.27
CA HIS A 25 -5.27 -7.21 2.27
C HIS A 25 -5.99 -7.33 0.92
N MET A 26 -6.40 -8.57 0.53
CA MET A 26 -7.27 -8.80 -0.63
C MET A 26 -8.63 -8.11 -0.42
N ALA A 27 -9.24 -8.27 0.77
CA ALA A 27 -10.47 -7.59 1.14
C ALA A 27 -10.34 -6.06 1.00
N MET A 28 -9.25 -5.49 1.51
CA MET A 28 -9.00 -4.04 1.46
C MET A 28 -8.83 -3.53 0.03
N ASN A 29 -7.96 -4.15 -0.76
CA ASN A 29 -7.69 -3.69 -2.12
C ASN A 29 -8.89 -3.94 -3.05
N GLY A 30 -9.57 -5.07 -2.87
CA GLY A 30 -10.78 -5.40 -3.62
C GLY A 30 -11.93 -4.46 -3.29
N SER A 31 -12.21 -4.20 -2.00
CA SER A 31 -13.26 -3.27 -1.59
C SER A 31 -12.97 -1.84 -2.05
N ARG A 32 -11.71 -1.41 -2.04
CA ARG A 32 -11.31 -0.09 -2.55
C ARG A 32 -11.66 0.04 -4.04
N LEU A 33 -11.32 -0.95 -4.87
CA LEU A 33 -11.71 -0.97 -6.28
C LEU A 33 -13.23 -0.90 -6.44
N THR A 34 -13.97 -1.76 -5.71
CA THR A 34 -15.43 -1.83 -5.79
C THR A 34 -16.10 -0.53 -5.36
N VAL A 35 -15.60 0.11 -4.28
CA VAL A 35 -16.10 1.42 -3.80
C VAL A 35 -15.91 2.50 -4.87
N MET A 36 -14.73 2.56 -5.50
CA MET A 36 -14.44 3.59 -6.52
C MET A 36 -15.30 3.38 -7.77
N LEU A 37 -15.47 2.13 -8.22
CA LEU A 37 -16.30 1.81 -9.40
C LEU A 37 -17.80 2.02 -9.13
N LEU A 38 -18.30 1.62 -7.96
CA LEU A 38 -19.68 1.89 -7.60
C LEU A 38 -19.95 3.39 -7.46
N ALA A 39 -19.05 4.15 -6.85
CA ALA A 39 -19.19 5.60 -6.77
C ALA A 39 -19.22 6.24 -8.19
N ALA A 40 -18.39 5.76 -9.11
CA ALA A 40 -18.40 6.23 -10.50
C ALA A 40 -19.71 5.84 -11.23
N SER A 41 -20.24 4.64 -11.01
CA SER A 41 -21.52 4.20 -11.59
C SER A 41 -22.75 4.89 -10.99
N LEU A 42 -22.60 5.54 -9.83
CA LEU A 42 -23.60 6.42 -9.22
C LEU A 42 -23.45 7.89 -9.67
N ASP A 43 -22.71 8.14 -10.74
CA ASP A 43 -22.44 9.47 -11.29
C ASP A 43 -21.80 10.45 -10.28
N ALA A 44 -21.05 9.93 -9.31
CA ALA A 44 -20.34 10.75 -8.34
C ALA A 44 -19.23 11.55 -9.04
N SER A 45 -19.11 12.84 -8.69
CA SER A 45 -18.05 13.68 -9.25
C SER A 45 -16.65 13.15 -8.87
N PRO A 46 -15.62 13.36 -9.71
CA PRO A 46 -14.24 12.98 -9.39
C PRO A 46 -13.75 13.52 -8.04
N ALA A 47 -14.22 14.72 -7.64
CA ALA A 47 -13.91 15.31 -6.33
C ALA A 47 -14.50 14.48 -5.18
N LEU A 48 -15.73 13.99 -5.32
CA LEU A 48 -16.39 13.16 -4.30
C LEU A 48 -15.74 11.78 -4.18
N ILE A 49 -15.35 11.19 -5.32
CA ILE A 49 -14.60 9.92 -5.35
C ILE A 49 -13.20 10.12 -4.74
N GLY A 50 -12.54 11.27 -5.01
CA GLY A 50 -11.28 11.64 -4.39
C GLY A 50 -11.38 11.80 -2.87
N LEU A 51 -12.49 12.37 -2.38
CA LEU A 51 -12.79 12.44 -0.94
C LEU A 51 -12.98 11.05 -0.32
N LEU A 52 -13.72 10.15 -0.99
CA LEU A 52 -13.84 8.75 -0.58
C LEU A 52 -12.47 8.07 -0.48
N ALA A 53 -11.63 8.25 -1.50
CA ALA A 53 -10.28 7.69 -1.50
C ALA A 53 -9.39 8.29 -0.39
N ALA A 54 -9.53 9.56 -0.09
CA ALA A 54 -8.80 10.25 0.98
C ALA A 54 -9.16 9.73 2.38
N LEU A 55 -10.41 9.29 2.60
CA LEU A 55 -10.85 8.75 3.89
C LEU A 55 -10.05 7.54 4.35
N TYR A 56 -9.59 6.69 3.44
CA TYR A 56 -8.75 5.53 3.77
C TYR A 56 -7.45 5.95 4.47
N GLY A 57 -6.84 7.07 4.03
CA GLY A 57 -5.64 7.61 4.65
C GLY A 57 -5.92 8.49 5.85
N LEU A 58 -6.94 9.34 5.78
CA LEU A 58 -7.30 10.32 6.80
C LEU A 58 -7.60 9.66 8.15
N ILE A 59 -8.48 8.68 8.15
CA ILE A 59 -8.87 7.95 9.38
C ILE A 59 -7.68 7.16 9.92
N SER A 60 -6.88 6.55 9.05
CA SER A 60 -5.61 5.90 9.43
C SER A 60 -4.69 6.85 10.18
N ALA A 61 -4.50 8.07 9.70
CA ALA A 61 -3.63 9.07 10.33
C ALA A 61 -4.11 9.47 11.72
N PHE A 62 -5.41 9.70 11.90
CA PHE A 62 -5.98 10.09 13.20
C PHE A 62 -6.04 8.95 14.22
N THR A 63 -6.22 7.72 13.77
CA THR A 63 -6.35 6.56 14.67
C THR A 63 -5.02 5.92 15.04
N ALA A 64 -3.97 6.09 14.23
CA ALA A 64 -2.68 5.41 14.35
C ALA A 64 -2.08 5.45 15.76
N VAL A 65 -1.97 6.62 16.37
CA VAL A 65 -1.36 6.79 17.71
C VAL A 65 -2.20 6.11 18.81
N ARG A 66 -3.53 6.22 18.71
CA ARG A 66 -4.44 5.58 19.68
C ARG A 66 -4.41 4.08 19.54
N THR A 67 -4.41 3.58 18.31
CA THR A 67 -4.30 2.16 17.97
C THR A 67 -2.98 1.56 18.45
N GLY A 68 -1.85 2.26 18.24
CA GLY A 68 -0.56 1.81 18.74
C GLY A 68 -0.56 1.63 20.25
N ARG A 69 -1.03 2.64 21.01
CA ARG A 69 -1.16 2.55 22.48
C ARG A 69 -2.11 1.43 22.92
N TRP A 70 -3.18 1.20 22.17
CA TRP A 70 -4.13 0.14 22.43
C TRP A 70 -3.50 -1.25 22.27
N ILE A 71 -2.77 -1.47 21.15
CA ILE A 71 -2.02 -2.71 20.89
C ILE A 71 -0.98 -2.96 21.99
N ASP A 72 -0.26 -1.90 22.40
CA ASP A 72 0.73 -2.00 23.44
C ASP A 72 0.14 -2.40 24.81
N ARG A 73 -1.10 -1.95 25.10
CA ARG A 73 -1.77 -2.25 26.38
C ARG A 73 -2.36 -3.65 26.45
N ILE A 74 -3.03 -4.12 25.38
CA ILE A 74 -3.83 -5.36 25.41
C ILE A 74 -3.31 -6.48 24.51
N GLY A 75 -2.21 -6.22 23.79
CA GLY A 75 -1.64 -7.16 22.81
C GLY A 75 -2.35 -7.12 21.46
N PRO A 76 -1.81 -7.83 20.44
CA PRO A 76 -2.28 -7.71 19.04
C PRO A 76 -3.61 -8.42 18.74
N ARG A 77 -4.00 -9.46 19.51
CA ARG A 77 -5.16 -10.31 19.17
C ARG A 77 -6.49 -9.53 19.10
N ARG A 78 -6.81 -8.74 20.13
CA ARG A 78 -8.07 -7.98 20.18
C ARG A 78 -8.12 -6.89 19.11
N PRO A 79 -7.08 -6.06 18.90
CA PRO A 79 -7.05 -5.11 17.80
C PRO A 79 -7.18 -5.76 16.42
N MET A 80 -6.56 -6.93 16.18
CA MET A 80 -6.74 -7.67 14.93
C MET A 80 -8.19 -8.15 14.72
N LEU A 81 -8.85 -8.63 15.78
CA LEU A 81 -10.27 -9.01 15.71
C LEU A 81 -11.16 -7.83 15.37
N VAL A 82 -10.96 -6.69 16.04
CA VAL A 82 -11.74 -5.47 15.77
C VAL A 82 -11.48 -4.99 14.34
N ALA A 83 -10.24 -5.01 13.88
CA ALA A 83 -9.90 -4.66 12.51
C ALA A 83 -10.61 -5.58 11.49
N ALA A 84 -10.55 -6.90 11.68
CA ALA A 84 -11.22 -7.86 10.80
C ALA A 84 -12.75 -7.70 10.81
N PHE A 85 -13.33 -7.38 11.96
CA PHE A 85 -14.75 -7.04 12.07
C PHE A 85 -15.09 -5.77 11.29
N MET A 86 -14.30 -4.71 11.43
CA MET A 86 -14.54 -3.43 10.75
C MET A 86 -14.50 -3.54 9.23
N ILE A 87 -13.52 -4.27 8.67
CA ILE A 87 -13.47 -4.44 7.21
C ILE A 87 -14.64 -5.28 6.72
N THR A 88 -15.00 -6.34 7.43
CA THR A 88 -16.15 -7.18 7.10
C THR A 88 -17.44 -6.38 7.14
N LEU A 89 -17.67 -5.65 8.22
CA LEU A 89 -18.87 -4.81 8.40
C LEU A 89 -18.95 -3.72 7.33
N GLY A 90 -17.83 -3.04 7.02
CA GLY A 90 -17.77 -2.02 5.98
C GLY A 90 -18.14 -2.57 4.60
N CYS A 91 -17.64 -3.76 4.25
CA CYS A 91 -18.00 -4.42 3.00
C CYS A 91 -19.47 -4.86 2.99
N VAL A 92 -20.01 -5.41 4.09
CA VAL A 92 -21.43 -5.81 4.18
C VAL A 92 -22.34 -4.59 4.02
N ILE A 93 -22.07 -3.48 4.72
CA ILE A 93 -22.87 -2.25 4.61
C ILE A 93 -22.90 -1.75 3.16
N ALA A 94 -21.74 -1.67 2.49
CA ALA A 94 -21.68 -1.22 1.10
C ALA A 94 -22.38 -2.20 0.14
N GLY A 95 -22.32 -3.51 0.41
CA GLY A 95 -22.96 -4.54 -0.40
C GLY A 95 -24.50 -4.52 -0.30
N VAL A 96 -25.04 -4.18 0.88
CA VAL A 96 -26.50 -4.10 1.14
C VAL A 96 -27.09 -2.81 0.59
N PHE A 97 -26.49 -1.66 0.89
CA PHE A 97 -27.14 -0.37 0.66
C PHE A 97 -26.74 0.30 -0.65
N GLN A 98 -25.60 0.00 -1.24
CA GLN A 98 -25.11 0.49 -2.55
C GLN A 98 -25.39 1.99 -2.83
N ASN A 99 -25.23 2.85 -1.84
CA ASN A 99 -25.41 4.28 -1.96
C ASN A 99 -24.19 5.03 -1.42
N MET A 100 -24.09 6.32 -1.74
CA MET A 100 -22.93 7.13 -1.35
C MET A 100 -22.66 7.15 0.15
N ILE A 101 -23.70 7.18 1.00
CA ILE A 101 -23.54 7.18 2.47
C ILE A 101 -22.89 5.87 2.94
N ALA A 102 -23.36 4.73 2.42
CA ALA A 102 -22.80 3.41 2.72
C ALA A 102 -21.34 3.32 2.26
N LEU A 103 -20.97 3.91 1.11
CA LEU A 103 -19.61 3.96 0.63
C LEU A 103 -18.70 4.79 1.55
N PHE A 104 -19.16 5.93 2.06
CA PHE A 104 -18.43 6.72 3.04
C PHE A 104 -18.21 5.97 4.35
N ILE A 105 -19.24 5.29 4.87
CA ILE A 105 -19.14 4.46 6.07
C ILE A 105 -18.16 3.31 5.83
N SER A 106 -18.26 2.63 4.70
CA SER A 106 -17.35 1.54 4.31
C SER A 106 -15.90 2.03 4.24
N ALA A 107 -15.64 3.14 3.53
CA ALA A 107 -14.30 3.72 3.42
C ALA A 107 -13.71 4.08 4.79
N ALA A 108 -14.52 4.61 5.69
CA ALA A 108 -14.12 4.93 7.07
C ALA A 108 -13.74 3.69 7.88
N LEU A 109 -14.56 2.63 7.83
CA LEU A 109 -14.32 1.37 8.53
C LEU A 109 -13.09 0.65 7.98
N VAL A 110 -12.94 0.58 6.65
CA VAL A 110 -11.79 -0.04 5.99
C VAL A 110 -10.51 0.76 6.24
N GLY A 111 -10.57 2.09 6.28
CA GLY A 111 -9.45 2.94 6.66
C GLY A 111 -8.97 2.68 8.10
N THR A 112 -9.89 2.52 9.04
CA THR A 112 -9.57 2.14 10.43
C THR A 112 -8.93 0.77 10.51
N TYR A 113 -9.47 -0.22 9.75
CA TYR A 113 -8.87 -1.54 9.59
C TYR A 113 -7.41 -1.42 9.12
N HIS A 114 -7.14 -0.62 8.09
CA HIS A 114 -5.81 -0.54 7.48
C HIS A 114 -4.73 -0.16 8.50
N SER A 115 -4.92 0.90 9.28
CA SER A 115 -3.96 1.33 10.29
C SER A 115 -3.74 0.28 11.37
N THR A 116 -4.83 -0.32 11.86
CA THR A 116 -4.79 -1.32 12.93
C THR A 116 -4.08 -2.59 12.47
N SER A 117 -4.43 -3.08 11.29
CA SER A 117 -3.84 -4.29 10.69
C SER A 117 -2.35 -4.13 10.41
N GLN A 118 -1.93 -3.01 9.83
CA GLN A 118 -0.51 -2.73 9.58
C GLN A 118 0.31 -2.76 10.86
N MET A 119 -0.13 -2.06 11.90
CA MET A 119 0.60 -2.00 13.17
C MET A 119 0.69 -3.35 13.86
N THR A 120 -0.42 -4.08 13.96
CA THR A 120 -0.45 -5.40 14.61
C THR A 120 0.40 -6.42 13.87
N THR A 121 0.36 -6.39 12.54
CA THR A 121 1.11 -7.31 11.68
C THR A 121 2.61 -7.03 11.77
N HIS A 122 3.04 -5.77 11.66
CA HIS A 122 4.46 -5.42 11.79
C HIS A 122 5.03 -5.80 13.15
N GLN A 123 4.29 -5.59 14.24
CA GLN A 123 4.70 -6.01 15.57
C GLN A 123 4.79 -7.53 15.72
N SER A 124 3.86 -8.27 15.12
CA SER A 124 3.79 -9.73 15.24
C SER A 124 4.82 -10.44 14.36
N VAL A 125 4.91 -10.05 13.07
CA VAL A 125 5.83 -10.68 12.10
C VAL A 125 7.29 -10.58 12.55
N GLY A 126 7.69 -9.44 13.09
CA GLY A 126 9.06 -9.25 13.59
C GLY A 126 9.41 -10.05 14.83
N ARG A 127 8.43 -10.73 15.46
CA ARG A 127 8.60 -11.48 16.72
C ARG A 127 8.52 -13.01 16.55
N TYR A 128 8.20 -13.52 15.35
CA TYR A 128 8.25 -14.97 15.10
C TYR A 128 9.69 -15.44 14.97
N GLY A 129 9.99 -16.60 15.54
CA GLY A 129 11.32 -17.22 15.47
C GLY A 129 12.37 -16.51 16.31
N LYS A 130 13.64 -16.63 15.89
CA LYS A 130 14.80 -16.02 16.56
C LYS A 130 15.01 -14.56 16.11
N PRO A 131 15.75 -13.74 16.89
CA PRO A 131 16.04 -12.35 16.49
C PRO A 131 16.68 -12.19 15.10
N GLY A 132 17.46 -13.18 14.62
CA GLY A 132 18.05 -13.19 13.27
C GLY A 132 17.06 -13.47 12.13
N ASP A 133 15.88 -14.02 12.42
CA ASP A 133 14.90 -14.42 11.40
C ASP A 133 14.02 -13.26 10.92
N ARG A 134 14.13 -12.09 11.54
CA ARG A 134 13.26 -10.93 11.25
C ARG A 134 13.21 -10.56 9.77
N ALA A 135 14.36 -10.51 9.10
CA ALA A 135 14.43 -10.14 7.67
C ALA A 135 13.72 -11.18 6.80
N ALA A 136 13.91 -12.48 7.09
CA ALA A 136 13.24 -13.57 6.40
C ALA A 136 11.72 -13.53 6.61
N ASN A 137 11.26 -13.29 7.84
CA ASN A 137 9.85 -13.19 8.19
C ASN A 137 9.16 -12.04 7.43
N PHE A 138 9.80 -10.85 7.39
CA PHE A 138 9.28 -9.71 6.63
C PHE A 138 9.30 -9.96 5.12
N SER A 139 10.26 -10.74 4.60
CA SER A 139 10.28 -11.13 3.19
C SER A 139 9.09 -12.02 2.84
N VAL A 140 8.80 -13.04 3.64
CA VAL A 140 7.63 -13.93 3.46
C VAL A 140 6.33 -13.11 3.55
N HIS A 141 6.22 -12.23 4.55
CA HIS A 141 5.07 -11.35 4.68
C HIS A 141 4.91 -10.42 3.48
N SER A 142 5.99 -9.79 3.02
CA SER A 142 5.97 -8.90 1.85
C SER A 142 5.52 -9.61 0.59
N LEU A 143 5.94 -10.87 0.40
CA LEU A 143 5.51 -11.70 -0.72
C LEU A 143 4.00 -11.98 -0.64
N ALA A 144 3.48 -12.37 0.52
CA ALA A 144 2.05 -12.61 0.75
C ALA A 144 1.21 -11.35 0.47
N ILE A 145 1.66 -10.17 0.92
CA ILE A 145 0.99 -8.89 0.62
C ILE A 145 1.05 -8.55 -0.87
N SER A 146 2.15 -8.85 -1.55
CA SER A 146 2.26 -8.61 -2.99
C SER A 146 1.24 -9.45 -3.79
N PHE A 147 1.07 -10.71 -3.43
CA PHE A 147 0.01 -11.56 -4.01
C PHE A 147 -1.39 -11.03 -3.69
N ALA A 148 -1.63 -10.57 -2.47
CA ALA A 148 -2.90 -10.00 -2.08
C ALA A 148 -3.24 -8.72 -2.86
N THR A 149 -2.24 -7.87 -3.12
CA THR A 149 -2.40 -6.64 -3.90
C THR A 149 -2.69 -6.95 -5.38
N LEU A 150 -2.16 -8.07 -5.89
CA LEU A 150 -2.45 -8.54 -7.24
C LEU A 150 -3.85 -9.16 -7.33
N LEU A 151 -4.17 -10.09 -6.42
CA LEU A 151 -5.38 -10.92 -6.51
C LEU A 151 -6.64 -10.17 -6.05
N GLY A 152 -6.53 -9.25 -5.08
CA GLY A 152 -7.68 -8.54 -4.52
C GLY A 152 -8.50 -7.78 -5.57
N PRO A 153 -7.90 -6.83 -6.30
CA PRO A 153 -8.60 -6.09 -7.36
C PRO A 153 -9.08 -6.98 -8.50
N LEU A 154 -8.29 -8.00 -8.89
CA LEU A 154 -8.67 -8.94 -9.93
C LEU A 154 -9.92 -9.74 -9.54
N ALA A 155 -9.94 -10.33 -8.35
CA ALA A 155 -11.08 -11.07 -7.84
C ALA A 155 -12.34 -10.19 -7.71
N SER A 156 -12.17 -8.94 -7.26
CA SER A 156 -13.28 -8.00 -7.15
C SER A 156 -13.78 -7.55 -8.52
N GLY A 157 -12.91 -7.32 -9.50
CA GLY A 157 -13.31 -7.00 -10.87
C GLY A 157 -14.12 -8.12 -11.50
N LEU A 158 -13.64 -9.36 -11.39
CA LEU A 158 -14.38 -10.55 -11.83
C LEU A 158 -15.74 -10.67 -11.12
N ALA A 159 -15.77 -10.45 -9.81
CA ALA A 159 -17.02 -10.51 -9.05
C ALA A 159 -18.01 -9.41 -9.46
N ILE A 160 -17.56 -8.19 -9.76
CA ILE A 160 -18.45 -7.11 -10.25
C ILE A 160 -19.08 -7.52 -11.57
N ASP A 161 -18.32 -8.01 -12.55
CA ASP A 161 -18.82 -8.33 -13.88
C ASP A 161 -19.78 -9.55 -13.87
N HIS A 162 -19.59 -10.53 -12.95
CA HIS A 162 -20.39 -11.74 -12.91
C HIS A 162 -21.50 -11.74 -11.85
N LEU A 163 -21.31 -11.06 -10.71
CA LEU A 163 -22.19 -11.08 -9.54
C LEU A 163 -22.70 -9.69 -9.16
N GLY A 164 -22.29 -8.65 -9.90
CA GLY A 164 -22.59 -7.26 -9.58
C GLY A 164 -21.83 -6.73 -8.37
N TYR A 165 -22.07 -5.46 -8.05
CA TYR A 165 -21.39 -4.77 -6.94
C TYR A 165 -21.64 -5.42 -5.58
N SER A 166 -22.89 -5.86 -5.30
CA SER A 166 -23.21 -6.59 -4.06
C SER A 166 -22.36 -7.85 -3.91
N GLY A 167 -22.26 -8.67 -4.97
CA GLY A 167 -21.47 -9.89 -4.97
C GLY A 167 -20.00 -9.63 -4.71
N ALA A 168 -19.44 -8.58 -5.30
CA ALA A 168 -18.05 -8.18 -5.08
C ALA A 168 -17.81 -7.72 -3.63
N PHE A 169 -18.73 -6.95 -3.04
CA PHE A 169 -18.65 -6.59 -1.62
C PHE A 169 -18.77 -7.78 -0.69
N TYR A 170 -19.65 -8.73 -0.97
CA TYR A 170 -19.76 -9.95 -0.17
C TYR A 170 -18.54 -10.86 -0.30
N LEU A 171 -17.91 -10.92 -1.47
CA LEU A 171 -16.61 -11.59 -1.63
C LEU A 171 -15.54 -10.92 -0.77
N CYS A 172 -15.45 -9.58 -0.79
CA CYS A 172 -14.51 -8.83 0.07
C CYS A 172 -14.84 -9.04 1.55
N ALA A 173 -16.13 -9.09 1.93
CA ALA A 173 -16.54 -9.39 3.29
C ALA A 173 -16.12 -10.80 3.71
N ALA A 174 -16.22 -11.80 2.83
CA ALA A 174 -15.75 -13.17 3.10
C ALA A 174 -14.22 -13.19 3.32
N PHE A 175 -13.45 -12.47 2.52
CA PHE A 175 -12.00 -12.32 2.72
C PHE A 175 -11.67 -11.60 4.04
N GLY A 176 -12.48 -10.66 4.50
CA GLY A 176 -12.33 -10.00 5.80
C GLY A 176 -12.77 -10.88 6.97
N PHE A 177 -13.83 -11.69 6.80
CA PHE A 177 -14.37 -12.57 7.80
C PHE A 177 -13.46 -13.78 8.08
N ALA A 178 -12.82 -14.36 7.06
CA ALA A 178 -11.93 -15.51 7.23
C ALA A 178 -10.79 -15.27 8.25
N PRO A 179 -10.06 -14.15 8.23
CA PRO A 179 -9.14 -13.74 9.29
C PRO A 179 -9.78 -13.66 10.67
N MET A 180 -10.99 -13.14 10.78
CA MET A 180 -11.74 -13.07 12.04
C MET A 180 -12.05 -14.47 12.57
N ALA A 181 -12.52 -15.37 11.71
CA ALA A 181 -12.81 -16.76 12.08
C ALA A 181 -11.55 -17.50 12.56
N VAL A 182 -10.41 -17.35 11.84
CA VAL A 182 -9.12 -17.95 12.22
C VAL A 182 -8.67 -17.46 13.61
N LEU A 183 -8.86 -16.17 13.91
CA LEU A 183 -8.52 -15.60 15.21
C LEU A 183 -9.49 -16.06 16.32
N LEU A 184 -10.79 -16.13 16.05
CA LEU A 184 -11.81 -16.60 17.02
C LEU A 184 -11.60 -18.05 17.38
N LEU A 185 -11.36 -18.91 16.40
CA LEU A 185 -11.09 -20.34 16.58
C LEU A 185 -9.72 -20.62 17.22
N GLY A 186 -8.90 -19.59 17.47
CA GLY A 186 -7.58 -19.75 18.12
C GLY A 186 -6.53 -20.44 17.24
N LEU A 187 -6.77 -20.56 15.92
CA LEU A 187 -5.87 -21.22 14.97
C LEU A 187 -4.58 -20.41 14.72
N LEU A 188 -4.60 -19.11 14.97
CA LEU A 188 -3.42 -18.25 14.89
C LEU A 188 -2.77 -18.08 16.26
N LYS A 189 -1.59 -18.69 16.43
CA LYS A 189 -0.75 -18.48 17.60
C LYS A 189 0.07 -17.21 17.41
N LEU A 190 -0.31 -16.15 18.11
CA LEU A 190 0.44 -14.90 18.12
C LEU A 190 1.64 -14.98 19.06
N PRO A 191 2.78 -14.34 18.74
CA PRO A 191 3.94 -14.34 19.61
C PRO A 191 3.64 -13.68 20.95
N ALA A 192 4.26 -14.21 22.01
CA ALA A 192 4.10 -13.71 23.37
C ALA A 192 4.52 -12.24 23.47
N ARG A 193 3.85 -11.52 24.37
CA ARG A 193 4.15 -10.12 24.69
C ARG A 193 5.46 -10.05 25.47
N HIS A 194 6.51 -9.46 24.90
CA HIS A 194 7.66 -9.06 25.71
C HIS A 194 7.34 -7.71 26.38
N ALA A 195 7.59 -7.64 27.70
CA ALA A 195 7.50 -6.39 28.45
C ALA A 195 8.46 -5.36 27.82
N HIS A 196 7.97 -4.16 27.63
CA HIS A 196 8.58 -3.02 26.97
C HIS A 196 10.10 -2.91 27.06
N GLU A 197 10.78 -2.95 25.91
CA GLU A 197 11.81 -1.95 25.67
C GLU A 197 11.09 -0.60 25.41
N LYS A 198 11.06 0.24 26.42
CA LYS A 198 10.70 1.65 26.25
C LYS A 198 11.75 2.23 25.32
N ALA A 199 11.44 2.34 24.04
CA ALA A 199 12.17 3.24 23.16
C ALA A 199 12.01 4.63 23.76
N GLN A 200 13.03 5.12 24.43
CA GLN A 200 13.19 6.51 24.82
C GLN A 200 13.47 7.29 23.54
N ALA A 201 12.42 7.52 22.74
CA ALA A 201 12.49 8.44 21.62
C ALA A 201 12.44 9.85 22.21
N THR A 202 13.60 10.49 22.38
CA THR A 202 13.66 11.94 22.50
C THR A 202 13.13 12.52 21.19
N PRO A 203 12.04 13.31 21.21
CA PRO A 203 11.47 13.85 19.99
C PRO A 203 12.44 14.87 19.38
N VAL A 204 13.10 14.47 18.30
CA VAL A 204 13.86 15.43 17.49
C VAL A 204 12.92 16.08 16.47
N SER A 205 13.12 17.38 16.23
CA SER A 205 12.38 18.13 15.23
C SER A 205 12.58 17.49 13.84
N GLY A 206 11.51 16.99 13.22
CA GLY A 206 11.54 16.43 11.86
C GLY A 206 12.18 17.39 10.82
N TRP A 207 12.14 18.69 11.08
CA TRP A 207 12.79 19.72 10.27
C TRP A 207 14.31 19.60 10.25
N ALA A 208 14.94 19.13 11.32
CA ALA A 208 16.39 18.93 11.39
C ALA A 208 16.82 17.80 10.42
N LEU A 209 16.02 16.75 10.29
CA LEU A 209 16.28 15.63 9.35
C LEU A 209 16.14 16.07 7.88
N LEU A 210 15.27 17.03 7.58
CA LEU A 210 15.09 17.54 6.22
C LEU A 210 16.20 18.50 5.75
N ARG A 211 17.10 18.92 6.65
CA ARG A 211 18.29 19.71 6.28
C ARG A 211 19.33 18.87 5.54
N ASP A 212 19.45 17.59 5.87
CA ASP A 212 20.33 16.70 5.11
C ASP A 212 19.78 16.49 3.69
N ARG A 213 20.63 16.75 2.68
CA ARG A 213 20.25 16.69 1.26
C ARG A 213 19.91 15.26 0.83
N ASN A 214 20.63 14.25 1.32
CA ASN A 214 20.39 12.85 0.95
C ASN A 214 19.07 12.35 1.54
N LEU A 215 18.83 12.64 2.84
CA LEU A 215 17.57 12.31 3.49
C LEU A 215 16.40 13.01 2.80
N ARG A 216 16.52 14.31 2.51
CA ARG A 216 15.46 15.06 1.84
C ARG A 216 15.11 14.47 0.47
N MET A 217 16.11 14.11 -0.37
CA MET A 217 15.88 13.48 -1.68
C MET A 217 15.25 12.09 -1.54
N ALA A 218 15.69 11.29 -0.57
CA ALA A 218 15.10 9.99 -0.29
C ALA A 218 13.65 10.12 0.22
N TYR A 219 13.33 11.12 1.04
CA TYR A 219 11.96 11.42 1.46
C TYR A 219 11.07 11.81 0.29
N ILE A 220 11.56 12.68 -0.62
CA ILE A 220 10.83 13.06 -1.83
C ILE A 220 10.56 11.81 -2.68
N ALA A 221 11.57 10.97 -2.92
CA ALA A 221 11.40 9.75 -3.69
C ALA A 221 10.40 8.77 -3.05
N ALA A 222 10.42 8.62 -1.73
CA ALA A 222 9.46 7.76 -1.02
C ALA A 222 8.04 8.36 -1.01
N ALA A 223 7.89 9.66 -0.79
CA ALA A 223 6.60 10.34 -0.78
C ALA A 223 5.94 10.29 -2.16
N THR A 224 6.69 10.54 -3.23
CA THR A 224 6.21 10.44 -4.60
C THR A 224 5.82 9.00 -4.96
N ASN A 225 6.59 7.99 -4.54
CA ASN A 225 6.22 6.59 -4.73
C ASN A 225 4.88 6.24 -4.04
N ASN A 226 4.66 6.70 -2.81
CA ASN A 226 3.39 6.49 -2.10
C ASN A 226 2.23 7.27 -2.74
N ALA A 227 2.50 8.48 -3.24
CA ALA A 227 1.52 9.29 -3.96
C ALA A 227 0.99 8.55 -5.19
N ILE A 228 1.86 7.88 -5.96
CA ILE A 228 1.47 7.15 -7.16
C ILE A 228 0.61 5.94 -6.83
N TRP A 229 0.94 5.18 -5.78
CA TRP A 229 0.08 4.10 -5.30
C TRP A 229 -1.32 4.61 -4.96
N SER A 230 -1.42 5.81 -4.36
CA SER A 230 -2.69 6.44 -4.04
C SER A 230 -3.44 6.89 -5.30
N VAL A 231 -2.74 7.55 -6.24
CA VAL A 231 -3.31 7.98 -7.52
C VAL A 231 -3.81 6.77 -8.31
N TRP A 232 -3.01 5.72 -8.42
CA TRP A 232 -3.38 4.51 -9.15
C TRP A 232 -4.67 3.89 -8.60
N GLY A 233 -4.73 3.67 -7.28
CA GLY A 233 -5.91 3.07 -6.64
C GLY A 233 -7.19 3.90 -6.73
N PHE A 234 -7.09 5.19 -7.10
CA PHE A 234 -8.22 6.11 -7.28
C PHE A 234 -8.48 6.42 -8.75
N MET A 235 -7.42 6.82 -9.50
CA MET A 235 -7.57 7.27 -10.88
C MET A 235 -7.80 6.14 -11.87
N LEU A 236 -7.22 4.96 -11.66
CA LEU A 236 -7.40 3.85 -12.60
C LEU A 236 -8.86 3.40 -12.69
N PRO A 237 -9.61 3.18 -11.58
CA PRO A 237 -11.03 2.86 -11.66
C PRO A 237 -11.84 3.95 -12.38
N LEU A 238 -11.57 5.21 -12.07
CA LEU A 238 -12.26 6.35 -12.66
C LEU A 238 -11.95 6.49 -14.16
N TYR A 239 -10.67 6.38 -14.56
CA TYR A 239 -10.26 6.39 -15.96
C TYR A 239 -10.83 5.19 -16.72
N GLY A 240 -10.71 3.97 -16.18
CA GLY A 240 -11.25 2.77 -16.81
C GLY A 240 -12.76 2.86 -17.03
N HIS A 241 -13.50 3.39 -16.03
CA HIS A 241 -14.93 3.64 -16.16
C HIS A 241 -15.23 4.66 -17.27
N SER A 242 -14.47 5.77 -17.36
CA SER A 242 -14.67 6.81 -18.38
C SER A 242 -14.44 6.35 -19.82
N ILE A 243 -13.65 5.30 -20.03
CA ILE A 243 -13.42 4.66 -21.35
C ILE A 243 -14.19 3.33 -21.49
N SER A 244 -15.18 3.10 -20.64
CA SER A 244 -16.10 1.95 -20.67
C SER A 244 -15.40 0.58 -20.57
N LEU A 245 -14.29 0.49 -19.84
CA LEU A 245 -13.69 -0.82 -19.52
C LEU A 245 -14.55 -1.58 -18.53
N SER A 246 -14.60 -2.92 -18.68
CA SER A 246 -15.22 -3.79 -17.69
C SER A 246 -14.46 -3.74 -16.35
N ALA A 247 -15.14 -4.08 -15.25
CA ALA A 247 -14.51 -4.12 -13.95
C ALA A 247 -13.37 -5.16 -13.88
N THR A 248 -13.52 -6.28 -14.57
CA THR A 248 -12.45 -7.28 -14.76
C THR A 248 -11.23 -6.68 -15.46
N ALA A 249 -11.44 -5.91 -16.52
CA ALA A 249 -10.34 -5.26 -17.24
C ALA A 249 -9.57 -4.29 -16.32
N ILE A 250 -10.27 -3.48 -15.54
CA ILE A 250 -9.68 -2.55 -14.56
C ILE A 250 -8.95 -3.30 -13.45
N GLY A 251 -9.54 -4.38 -12.93
CA GLY A 251 -8.90 -5.28 -11.96
C GLY A 251 -7.63 -5.92 -12.50
N THR A 252 -7.63 -6.34 -13.78
CA THR A 252 -6.45 -6.89 -14.46
C THR A 252 -5.35 -5.85 -14.64
N LEU A 253 -5.66 -4.60 -14.98
CA LEU A 253 -4.67 -3.52 -15.03
C LEU A 253 -3.99 -3.30 -13.66
N SER A 254 -4.77 -3.34 -12.56
CA SER A 254 -4.24 -3.28 -11.19
C SER A 254 -3.37 -4.49 -10.86
N ALA A 255 -3.76 -5.67 -11.31
CA ALA A 255 -2.97 -6.89 -11.17
C ALA A 255 -1.66 -6.83 -11.97
N CYS A 256 -1.68 -6.32 -13.19
CA CYS A 256 -0.48 -6.15 -14.03
C CYS A 256 0.52 -5.17 -13.40
N LEU A 257 0.05 -4.05 -12.83
CA LEU A 257 0.91 -3.15 -12.07
C LEU A 257 1.57 -3.87 -10.89
N SER A 258 0.77 -4.59 -10.09
CA SER A 258 1.29 -5.35 -8.95
C SER A 258 2.26 -6.45 -9.40
N GLY A 259 1.97 -7.14 -10.50
CA GLY A 259 2.83 -8.12 -11.13
C GLY A 259 4.18 -7.54 -11.55
N GLY A 260 4.19 -6.38 -12.20
CA GLY A 260 5.42 -5.66 -12.53
C GLY A 260 6.25 -5.34 -11.29
N SER A 261 5.59 -4.87 -10.22
CA SER A 261 6.25 -4.60 -8.94
C SER A 261 6.87 -5.85 -8.30
N VAL A 262 6.23 -7.01 -8.43
CA VAL A 262 6.78 -8.30 -7.95
C VAL A 262 7.97 -8.73 -8.82
N CYS A 263 7.81 -8.72 -10.15
CA CYS A 263 8.85 -9.14 -11.08
C CYS A 263 10.17 -8.37 -10.86
N ILE A 264 10.10 -7.05 -10.73
CA ILE A 264 11.30 -6.25 -10.55
C ILE A 264 11.96 -6.48 -9.18
N ARG A 265 11.19 -6.75 -8.14
CA ARG A 265 11.72 -7.08 -6.81
C ARG A 265 12.49 -8.38 -6.79
N LEU A 266 12.08 -9.38 -7.58
CA LEU A 266 12.81 -10.64 -7.72
C LEU A 266 14.18 -10.44 -8.37
N THR A 267 14.32 -9.47 -9.28
CA THR A 267 15.58 -9.13 -9.94
C THR A 267 16.41 -8.07 -9.22
N MET A 268 15.88 -7.48 -8.17
CA MET A 268 16.47 -6.33 -7.46
C MET A 268 17.88 -6.62 -6.95
N GLY A 269 18.14 -7.84 -6.42
CA GLY A 269 19.46 -8.23 -5.94
C GLY A 269 20.55 -8.19 -7.04
N MET A 270 20.20 -8.55 -8.28
CA MET A 270 21.11 -8.44 -9.42
C MET A 270 21.31 -7.00 -9.85
N LEU A 271 20.25 -6.20 -9.86
CA LEU A 271 20.29 -4.80 -10.27
C LEU A 271 21.15 -3.95 -9.34
N ILE A 272 21.04 -4.13 -8.02
CA ILE A 272 21.83 -3.38 -7.01
C ILE A 272 23.33 -3.71 -7.11
N ARG A 273 23.69 -4.94 -7.51
CA ARG A 273 25.10 -5.31 -7.72
C ARG A 273 25.71 -4.63 -8.95
N ARG A 274 24.89 -4.27 -9.95
CA ARG A 274 25.36 -3.75 -11.24
C ARG A 274 25.21 -2.25 -11.38
N TYR A 275 24.22 -1.64 -10.70
CA TYR A 275 23.89 -0.23 -10.84
C TYR A 275 23.84 0.47 -9.48
N SER A 276 24.12 1.78 -9.45
CA SER A 276 24.00 2.56 -8.22
C SER A 276 22.53 2.69 -7.78
N GLN A 277 22.29 2.80 -6.48
CA GLN A 277 20.95 2.99 -5.93
C GLN A 277 20.22 4.19 -6.54
N TRP A 278 20.94 5.29 -6.76
CA TRP A 278 20.38 6.51 -7.37
C TRP A 278 20.03 6.32 -8.86
N ALA A 279 20.86 5.59 -9.62
CA ALA A 279 20.54 5.26 -11.01
C ALA A 279 19.24 4.43 -11.11
N LEU A 280 19.07 3.48 -10.21
CA LEU A 280 17.85 2.67 -10.15
C LEU A 280 16.63 3.48 -9.71
N ILE A 281 16.77 4.43 -8.77
CA ILE A 281 15.69 5.33 -8.36
C ILE A 281 15.27 6.22 -9.54
N ILE A 282 16.21 6.78 -10.29
CA ILE A 282 15.91 7.60 -11.47
C ILE A 282 15.23 6.75 -12.55
N ALA A 283 15.76 5.57 -12.86
CA ALA A 283 15.13 4.65 -13.81
C ALA A 283 13.69 4.31 -13.40
N ALA A 284 13.46 4.04 -12.12
CA ALA A 284 12.14 3.79 -11.57
C ALA A 284 11.19 4.98 -11.78
N GLN A 285 11.64 6.20 -11.49
CA GLN A 285 10.85 7.41 -11.68
C GLN A 285 10.52 7.65 -13.17
N VAL A 286 11.47 7.41 -14.08
CA VAL A 286 11.25 7.51 -15.53
C VAL A 286 10.24 6.45 -16.01
N MET A 287 10.38 5.19 -15.57
CA MET A 287 9.43 4.13 -15.93
C MET A 287 8.01 4.47 -15.52
N VAL A 288 7.82 4.97 -14.30
CA VAL A 288 6.52 5.42 -13.80
C VAL A 288 6.00 6.61 -14.60
N ALA A 289 6.86 7.60 -14.88
CA ALA A 289 6.47 8.78 -15.65
C ALA A 289 5.99 8.41 -17.05
N VAL A 290 6.74 7.56 -17.76
CA VAL A 290 6.37 7.08 -19.10
C VAL A 290 5.07 6.29 -19.06
N GLY A 291 4.94 5.37 -18.08
CA GLY A 291 3.74 4.56 -17.93
C GLY A 291 2.48 5.40 -17.70
N LEU A 292 2.54 6.35 -16.76
CA LEU A 292 1.41 7.22 -16.46
C LEU A 292 1.13 8.23 -17.59
N PHE A 293 2.17 8.81 -18.21
CA PHE A 293 2.01 9.75 -19.31
C PHE A 293 1.29 9.13 -20.50
N GLY A 294 1.61 7.89 -20.82
CA GLY A 294 1.05 7.17 -21.96
C GLY A 294 -0.42 6.74 -21.78
N MET A 295 -0.89 6.58 -20.54
CA MET A 295 -2.25 6.10 -20.26
C MET A 295 -3.36 6.85 -21.01
N PRO A 296 -3.45 8.20 -20.96
CA PRO A 296 -4.55 8.92 -21.60
C PRO A 296 -4.51 8.94 -23.13
N PHE A 297 -3.39 8.53 -23.76
CA PHE A 297 -3.24 8.55 -25.21
C PHE A 297 -3.71 7.29 -25.90
N THR A 298 -4.07 6.24 -25.14
CA THR A 298 -4.46 4.95 -25.73
C THR A 298 -5.68 4.37 -25.05
N GLN A 299 -6.56 3.78 -25.84
CA GLN A 299 -7.67 2.96 -25.37
C GLN A 299 -7.45 1.48 -25.72
N ILE A 300 -6.32 1.16 -26.36
CA ILE A 300 -5.96 -0.21 -26.71
C ILE A 300 -5.59 -0.96 -25.42
N TYR A 301 -6.40 -1.95 -25.09
CA TYR A 301 -6.27 -2.69 -23.82
C TYR A 301 -4.87 -3.31 -23.61
N ALA A 302 -4.29 -3.89 -24.65
CA ALA A 302 -2.92 -4.46 -24.60
C ALA A 302 -1.86 -3.39 -24.27
N ALA A 303 -2.02 -2.16 -24.82
CA ALA A 303 -1.12 -1.05 -24.52
C ALA A 303 -1.30 -0.58 -23.07
N LEU A 304 -2.54 -0.51 -22.57
CA LEU A 304 -2.82 -0.18 -21.16
C LEU A 304 -2.19 -1.21 -20.21
N ILE A 305 -2.25 -2.51 -20.54
CA ILE A 305 -1.56 -3.58 -19.77
C ILE A 305 -0.05 -3.33 -19.74
N ALA A 306 0.58 -3.05 -20.88
CA ALA A 306 2.01 -2.79 -20.96
C ALA A 306 2.42 -1.56 -20.15
N LEU A 307 1.65 -0.47 -20.22
CA LEU A 307 1.88 0.75 -19.44
C LEU A 307 1.68 0.53 -17.94
N ALA A 308 0.65 -0.23 -17.55
CA ALA A 308 0.41 -0.62 -16.16
C ALA A 308 1.59 -1.46 -15.61
N PHE A 309 2.04 -2.45 -16.36
CA PHE A 309 3.17 -3.30 -16.00
C PHE A 309 4.46 -2.48 -15.88
N LEU A 310 4.74 -1.59 -16.84
CA LEU A 310 5.89 -0.67 -16.81
C LEU A 310 5.86 0.23 -15.56
N THR A 311 4.70 0.82 -15.26
CA THR A 311 4.50 1.60 -14.02
C THR A 311 4.79 0.77 -12.78
N GLY A 312 4.32 -0.48 -12.78
CA GLY A 312 4.55 -1.45 -11.70
C GLY A 312 6.03 -1.77 -11.49
N LEU A 313 6.80 -1.97 -12.57
CA LEU A 313 8.26 -2.16 -12.50
C LEU A 313 8.93 -0.97 -11.76
N GLY A 314 8.59 0.25 -12.14
CA GLY A 314 9.13 1.44 -11.48
C GLY A 314 8.75 1.54 -10.01
N LEU A 315 7.46 1.33 -9.66
CA LEU A 315 6.98 1.36 -8.27
C LEU A 315 7.63 0.28 -7.39
N GLY A 316 7.91 -0.88 -7.96
CA GLY A 316 8.56 -1.99 -7.25
C GLY A 316 10.00 -1.68 -6.85
N LEU A 317 10.73 -0.88 -7.64
CA LEU A 317 12.11 -0.44 -7.35
C LEU A 317 12.17 0.72 -6.37
N ALA A 318 11.37 1.77 -6.59
CA ALA A 318 11.52 3.05 -5.91
C ALA A 318 11.38 2.96 -4.39
N GLY A 319 10.37 2.23 -3.90
CA GLY A 319 10.06 2.15 -2.47
C GLY A 319 11.18 1.54 -1.61
N PRO A 320 11.63 0.32 -1.89
CA PRO A 320 12.74 -0.31 -1.16
C PRO A 320 14.04 0.49 -1.26
N LEU A 321 14.42 0.97 -2.45
CA LEU A 321 15.65 1.73 -2.65
C LEU A 321 15.66 3.06 -1.87
N ALA A 322 14.55 3.81 -1.90
CA ALA A 322 14.43 5.03 -1.10
C ALA A 322 14.57 4.73 0.39
N THR A 323 14.03 3.61 0.86
CA THR A 323 14.16 3.19 2.25
C THR A 323 15.61 2.85 2.60
N THR A 324 16.31 2.12 1.73
CA THR A 324 17.74 1.79 1.92
C THR A 324 18.59 3.08 1.99
N VAL A 325 18.38 4.01 1.06
CA VAL A 325 19.10 5.32 1.08
C VAL A 325 18.82 6.09 2.38
N MET A 326 17.59 6.02 2.91
CA MET A 326 17.25 6.63 4.20
C MET A 326 18.01 5.98 5.36
N TYR A 327 18.10 4.63 5.40
CA TYR A 327 18.88 3.93 6.41
C TYR A 327 20.36 4.28 6.34
N ASP A 328 20.95 4.27 5.14
CA ASP A 328 22.37 4.55 4.92
C ASP A 328 22.74 6.02 5.28
N ALA A 329 21.80 6.95 5.07
CA ALA A 329 21.99 8.36 5.38
C ALA A 329 21.60 8.74 6.83
N SER A 330 21.00 7.80 7.59
CA SER A 330 20.52 8.08 8.94
C SER A 330 21.65 7.98 9.97
N PRO A 331 21.76 8.94 10.92
CA PRO A 331 22.56 8.72 12.10
C PRO A 331 22.07 7.47 12.87
N PRO A 332 22.99 6.65 13.44
CA PRO A 332 22.63 5.39 14.08
C PRO A 332 21.60 5.53 15.21
N ASP A 333 21.62 6.67 15.92
CA ASP A 333 20.73 7.01 17.02
C ASP A 333 19.35 7.54 16.56
N LYS A 334 19.15 7.85 15.26
CA LYS A 334 17.96 8.52 14.71
C LYS A 334 17.19 7.72 13.66
N VAL A 335 17.57 6.49 13.40
CA VAL A 335 16.91 5.64 12.38
C VAL A 335 15.40 5.51 12.61
N GLY A 336 14.97 5.38 13.87
CA GLY A 336 13.54 5.31 14.21
C GLY A 336 12.75 6.57 13.83
N GLU A 337 13.35 7.75 14.04
CA GLU A 337 12.74 9.04 13.70
C GLU A 337 12.65 9.22 12.17
N VAL A 338 13.70 8.84 11.45
CA VAL A 338 13.71 8.87 9.98
C VAL A 338 12.60 8.01 9.41
N ILE A 339 12.43 6.80 9.90
CA ILE A 339 11.35 5.91 9.47
C ILE A 339 9.97 6.42 9.91
N GLY A 340 9.86 6.97 11.10
CA GLY A 340 8.62 7.60 11.61
C GLY A 340 8.17 8.78 10.71
N LEU A 341 9.10 9.67 10.35
CA LEU A 341 8.81 10.78 9.44
C LEU A 341 8.38 10.27 8.05
N ARG A 342 9.04 9.23 7.52
CA ARG A 342 8.64 8.57 6.26
C ARG A 342 7.20 8.07 6.32
N MET A 343 6.81 7.41 7.41
CA MET A 343 5.45 6.90 7.61
C MET A 343 4.41 8.04 7.65
N THR A 344 4.74 9.13 8.35
CA THR A 344 3.89 10.33 8.41
C THR A 344 3.69 10.92 7.01
N MET A 345 4.77 11.08 6.23
CA MET A 345 4.69 11.59 4.87
C MET A 345 3.89 10.65 3.94
N ALA A 346 4.02 9.34 4.11
CA ALA A 346 3.24 8.35 3.36
C ALA A 346 1.74 8.47 3.65
N ASN A 347 1.34 8.59 4.92
CA ASN A 347 -0.06 8.75 5.32
C ASN A 347 -0.63 10.09 4.82
N LEU A 348 0.16 11.15 4.87
CA LEU A 348 -0.22 12.46 4.34
C LEU A 348 -0.44 12.41 2.83
N ALA A 349 0.46 11.75 2.09
CA ALA A 349 0.32 11.54 0.66
C ALA A 349 -0.94 10.71 0.33
N GLN A 350 -1.23 9.66 1.07
CA GLN A 350 -2.44 8.85 0.89
C GLN A 350 -3.74 9.63 1.10
N THR A 351 -3.71 10.70 1.87
CA THR A 351 -4.86 11.57 2.13
C THR A 351 -4.95 12.71 1.13
N LEU A 352 -3.86 13.47 0.98
CA LEU A 352 -3.86 14.72 0.20
C LEU A 352 -3.88 14.45 -1.31
N VAL A 353 -3.17 13.40 -1.77
CA VAL A 353 -3.03 13.16 -3.21
C VAL A 353 -4.36 12.79 -3.86
N PRO A 354 -5.19 11.86 -3.35
CA PRO A 354 -6.51 11.61 -3.92
C PRO A 354 -7.43 12.84 -3.86
N LEU A 355 -7.37 13.60 -2.77
CA LEU A 355 -8.19 14.81 -2.60
C LEU A 355 -7.87 15.87 -3.67
N LEU A 356 -6.58 16.18 -3.83
CA LEU A 356 -6.12 17.14 -4.85
C LEU A 356 -6.35 16.63 -6.27
N SER A 357 -6.05 15.34 -6.51
CA SER A 357 -6.28 14.71 -7.82
C SER A 357 -7.76 14.65 -8.18
N GLY A 358 -8.63 14.43 -7.19
CA GLY A 358 -10.09 14.46 -7.38
C GLY A 358 -10.60 15.86 -7.74
N ALA A 359 -10.09 16.91 -7.07
CA ALA A 359 -10.42 18.29 -7.37
C ALA A 359 -9.96 18.69 -8.80
N VAL A 360 -8.72 18.35 -9.17
CA VAL A 360 -8.19 18.58 -10.52
C VAL A 360 -8.99 17.77 -11.56
N GLY A 361 -9.29 16.49 -11.24
CA GLY A 361 -10.09 15.63 -12.12
C GLY A 361 -11.52 16.14 -12.37
N ALA A 362 -12.12 16.81 -11.38
CA ALA A 362 -13.45 17.41 -11.51
C ALA A 362 -13.47 18.64 -12.44
N THR A 363 -12.36 19.40 -12.49
CA THR A 363 -12.27 20.64 -13.29
C THR A 363 -11.71 20.42 -14.68
N PHE A 364 -10.68 19.59 -14.81
CA PHE A 364 -9.91 19.39 -16.05
C PHE A 364 -10.03 17.99 -16.65
N GLY A 365 -10.78 17.10 -16.00
CA GLY A 365 -10.88 15.70 -16.40
C GLY A 365 -9.75 14.81 -15.86
N VAL A 366 -9.84 13.52 -16.10
CA VAL A 366 -8.94 12.49 -15.51
C VAL A 366 -7.54 12.50 -16.15
N GLY A 367 -7.45 12.77 -17.47
CA GLY A 367 -6.19 12.75 -18.22
C GLY A 367 -5.09 13.67 -17.65
N PRO A 368 -5.39 14.96 -17.43
CA PRO A 368 -4.41 15.91 -16.86
C PRO A 368 -3.83 15.51 -15.52
N VAL A 369 -4.54 14.73 -14.71
CA VAL A 369 -3.99 14.21 -13.42
C VAL A 369 -2.84 13.25 -13.68
N PHE A 370 -2.96 12.34 -14.66
CA PHE A 370 -1.87 11.44 -15.05
C PHE A 370 -0.65 12.23 -15.52
N TRP A 371 -0.86 13.29 -16.30
CA TRP A 371 0.24 14.12 -16.79
C TRP A 371 0.90 14.93 -15.69
N ALA A 372 0.14 15.48 -14.75
CA ALA A 372 0.67 16.22 -13.61
C ALA A 372 1.55 15.31 -12.73
N VAL A 373 1.11 14.09 -12.47
CA VAL A 373 1.87 13.10 -11.69
C VAL A 373 3.11 12.63 -12.46
N SER A 374 2.98 12.40 -13.77
CA SER A 374 4.11 12.07 -14.65
C SER A 374 5.16 13.19 -14.64
N ALA A 375 4.74 14.45 -14.77
CA ALA A 375 5.64 15.60 -14.70
C ALA A 375 6.35 15.70 -13.34
N ALA A 376 5.65 15.43 -12.22
CA ALA A 376 6.25 15.38 -10.90
C ALA A 376 7.32 14.27 -10.79
N MET A 377 7.08 13.10 -11.43
CA MET A 377 8.07 12.02 -11.48
C MET A 377 9.31 12.41 -12.30
N MET A 378 9.12 13.00 -13.46
CA MET A 378 10.22 13.48 -14.28
C MET A 378 11.01 14.58 -13.58
N GLY A 379 10.35 15.51 -12.88
CA GLY A 379 10.99 16.52 -12.03
C GLY A 379 11.84 15.88 -10.93
N GLY A 380 11.30 14.85 -10.26
CA GLY A 380 12.05 14.07 -9.27
C GLY A 380 13.27 13.36 -9.86
N ALA A 381 13.13 12.74 -11.03
CA ALA A 381 14.24 12.11 -11.75
C ALA A 381 15.33 13.13 -12.14
N TRP A 382 14.91 14.29 -12.64
CA TRP A 382 15.81 15.38 -13.00
C TRP A 382 16.57 15.93 -11.78
N MET A 383 15.91 16.15 -10.66
CA MET A 383 16.55 16.58 -9.41
C MET A 383 17.57 15.55 -8.89
N ASN A 384 17.30 14.25 -9.06
CA ASN A 384 18.16 13.17 -8.59
C ASN A 384 19.37 12.93 -9.49
N ARG A 385 19.39 13.45 -10.75
CA ARG A 385 20.48 13.23 -11.72
C ARG A 385 21.86 13.68 -11.23
N GLU A 386 21.93 14.75 -10.44
CA GLU A 386 23.17 15.24 -9.87
C GLU A 386 23.88 14.23 -8.93
N LYS A 387 23.14 13.19 -8.50
CA LYS A 387 23.71 12.11 -7.68
C LYS A 387 24.41 11.03 -8.51
N LEU A 388 24.19 10.99 -9.83
CA LEU A 388 24.90 10.10 -10.75
C LEU A 388 26.33 10.59 -10.97
N ASP A 389 26.53 11.90 -11.14
CA ASP A 389 27.80 12.49 -11.52
C ASP A 389 28.88 12.44 -10.40
N LYS A 390 28.46 12.36 -9.14
CA LYS A 390 29.39 12.37 -7.99
C LYS A 390 30.13 11.05 -7.74
N ARG A 391 29.84 9.94 -8.43
CA ARG A 391 30.54 8.65 -8.29
C ARG A 391 31.50 8.32 -9.44
N THR A 392 31.60 9.16 -10.47
CA THR A 392 32.62 9.02 -11.53
C THR A 392 33.99 9.62 -11.17
N HIS A 393 34.13 10.19 -9.97
CA HIS A 393 35.36 10.82 -9.49
C HIS A 393 35.86 10.24 -8.14
N CYS A 394 35.57 8.96 -7.83
CA CYS A 394 36.26 8.24 -6.73
C CYS A 394 36.85 6.94 -7.22
#